data_41a3037a14f3500d55e8b216de1c1203
#
_entry.id   41a3037a14f3500d55e8b216de1c1203
#
_cell.length_a   1.000
_cell.length_b   1.000
_cell.length_c   1.000
_cell.angle_alpha   90.00
_cell.angle_beta   90.00
_cell.angle_gamma   90.00
#
_symmetry.space_group_name_H-M   'P 1'
#
loop_
_entity.id
_entity.type
_entity.pdbx_description
1 polymer ?
#
loop_
_entity_poly.entity_id
_entity_poly.type
_entity_poly.pdbx_seq_one_letter_code
_entity_poly.pdbx_strand_id
1 'polypeptide(L)'
;MCEDSVVTSARPLLVILLVLVVSACTALVRSPLATWRPSPNHNVRGPILVVLHFTSQHSVAESLHTLSTSNSGGPVSAHYLIGADGRIYQLVSEDRRAWHAGPGRWGTITDVNSASIGIELDNDGASPFPPAQVDALVKLLEDVTTRNGIPRRQVIGHADLAPDRKIDPGKFFPWKTLAERGFGAWPADAGAAPAGYDARAALACLGYPMTDEAAAIHAFHLHFRGRDDLPASLDAEDARVLFGLGRAVAAGSGPGCP
;
A
#
# COMPACT_ATOMS: atom_id res chain seq x y z
N MET A 1 15.65 94.94 -2.37
CA MET A 1 14.90 93.91 -3.07
C MET A 1 15.63 92.59 -2.85
N CYS A 2 15.23 91.85 -1.84
CA CYS A 2 15.77 90.54 -1.52
C CYS A 2 14.80 89.53 -2.05
N GLU A 3 15.25 88.65 -2.92
CA GLU A 3 14.47 87.45 -3.36
C GLU A 3 14.83 86.29 -2.45
N ASP A 4 13.85 85.83 -1.74
CA ASP A 4 13.93 84.62 -0.88
C ASP A 4 13.86 83.36 -1.75
N SER A 5 14.95 82.60 -1.79
CA SER A 5 15.00 81.27 -2.42
C SER A 5 14.53 80.16 -1.45
N VAL A 6 13.35 79.64 -1.70
CA VAL A 6 12.85 78.49 -0.94
C VAL A 6 13.51 77.20 -1.44
N VAL A 7 14.35 76.59 -0.61
CA VAL A 7 14.94 75.24 -0.85
C VAL A 7 13.96 74.21 -0.34
N THR A 8 13.27 73.52 -1.26
CA THR A 8 12.44 72.34 -0.94
C THR A 8 13.30 71.12 -0.79
N SER A 9 13.47 70.67 0.44
CA SER A 9 14.14 69.38 0.79
C SER A 9 13.24 68.22 0.48
N ALA A 10 13.53 67.46 -0.59
CA ALA A 10 12.89 66.19 -0.89
C ALA A 10 13.46 65.11 0.03
N ARG A 11 12.65 64.60 0.95
CA ARG A 11 12.96 63.40 1.75
C ARG A 11 12.76 62.15 0.90
N PRO A 12 13.73 61.23 0.80
CA PRO A 12 13.52 59.97 0.11
C PRO A 12 12.61 59.08 0.97
N LEU A 13 11.47 58.67 0.43
CA LEU A 13 10.63 57.61 0.98
C LEU A 13 11.39 56.29 0.84
N LEU A 14 11.90 55.77 1.96
CA LEU A 14 12.46 54.41 2.03
C LEU A 14 11.30 53.40 2.02
N VAL A 15 10.99 52.84 0.84
CA VAL A 15 10.03 51.75 0.69
C VAL A 15 10.71 50.48 1.20
N ILE A 16 10.40 50.10 2.44
CA ILE A 16 10.81 48.80 3.00
C ILE A 16 9.89 47.74 2.39
N LEU A 17 10.40 47.03 1.37
CA LEU A 17 9.76 45.85 0.80
C LEU A 17 9.87 44.71 1.80
N LEU A 18 8.82 44.48 2.61
CA LEU A 18 8.70 43.38 3.52
C LEU A 18 8.46 42.09 2.70
N VAL A 19 9.51 41.35 2.36
CA VAL A 19 9.39 40.04 1.74
C VAL A 19 8.88 39.08 2.80
N LEU A 20 7.59 38.83 2.83
CA LEU A 20 6.97 37.73 3.57
C LEU A 20 7.47 36.40 2.96
N VAL A 21 8.52 35.82 3.52
CA VAL A 21 8.87 34.43 3.28
C VAL A 21 7.78 33.57 3.91
N VAL A 22 6.78 33.23 3.12
CA VAL A 22 5.80 32.19 3.48
C VAL A 22 6.58 30.86 3.46
N SER A 23 7.15 30.46 4.60
CA SER A 23 7.53 29.07 4.79
C SER A 23 6.29 28.22 4.65
N ALA A 24 6.06 27.70 3.46
CA ALA A 24 5.08 26.62 3.25
C ALA A 24 5.57 25.42 4.08
N CYS A 25 5.17 25.36 5.36
CA CYS A 25 5.19 24.12 6.10
C CYS A 25 4.32 23.15 5.31
N THR A 26 4.94 22.25 4.54
CA THR A 26 4.24 21.13 3.94
C THR A 26 3.64 20.34 5.09
N ALA A 27 2.33 20.50 5.32
CA ALA A 27 1.62 19.75 6.33
C ALA A 27 1.78 18.27 6.00
N LEU A 28 2.25 17.49 6.99
CA LEU A 28 2.36 16.04 6.85
C LEU A 28 0.99 15.47 6.52
N VAL A 29 0.91 14.64 5.48
CA VAL A 29 -0.35 14.00 5.07
C VAL A 29 -0.68 12.90 6.08
N ARG A 30 -1.74 13.12 6.87
CA ARG A 30 -2.19 12.23 7.94
C ARG A 30 -3.66 11.89 7.80
N SER A 31 -4.01 10.65 8.13
CA SER A 31 -5.41 10.24 8.21
C SER A 31 -6.06 10.79 9.48
N PRO A 32 -7.28 11.35 9.41
CA PRO A 32 -8.05 11.76 10.59
C PRO A 32 -8.53 10.56 11.43
N LEU A 33 -8.46 9.33 10.89
CA LEU A 33 -8.88 8.10 11.55
C LEU A 33 -7.80 7.49 12.46
N ALA A 34 -6.54 7.94 12.34
CA ALA A 34 -5.39 7.30 12.97
C ALA A 34 -4.81 8.10 14.13
N THR A 35 -4.40 7.40 15.18
CA THR A 35 -3.55 7.98 16.24
C THR A 35 -2.10 8.08 15.72
N TRP A 36 -1.56 9.31 15.64
CA TRP A 36 -0.20 9.55 15.18
C TRP A 36 0.86 8.99 16.13
N ARG A 37 1.71 8.09 15.63
CA ARG A 37 2.84 7.47 16.34
C ARG A 37 4.06 7.48 15.41
N PRO A 38 4.87 8.57 15.39
CA PRO A 38 5.92 8.76 14.39
C PRO A 38 7.02 7.69 14.48
N SER A 39 7.45 7.20 13.30
CA SER A 39 8.66 6.41 13.11
C SER A 39 9.73 7.26 12.42
N PRO A 40 11.03 7.19 12.81
CA PRO A 40 12.11 7.89 12.12
C PRO A 40 12.50 7.24 10.78
N ASN A 41 12.03 6.02 10.50
CA ASN A 41 12.45 5.18 9.38
C ASN A 41 11.63 5.49 8.11
N HIS A 42 11.90 6.61 7.41
CA HIS A 42 11.18 7.02 6.20
C HIS A 42 12.00 7.93 5.25
N ASN A 43 11.57 8.02 3.96
CA ASN A 43 12.06 8.93 2.92
C ASN A 43 10.87 9.61 2.19
N VAL A 44 11.12 10.59 1.32
CA VAL A 44 10.07 11.24 0.48
C VAL A 44 9.70 10.35 -0.71
N ARG A 45 8.40 10.33 -1.13
CA ARG A 45 7.88 9.49 -2.22
C ARG A 45 6.47 9.86 -2.72
N GLY A 46 5.91 9.09 -3.72
CA GLY A 46 4.51 9.19 -4.20
C GLY A 46 3.90 7.80 -4.39
N PRO A 47 2.84 7.43 -3.63
CA PRO A 47 2.27 6.09 -3.67
C PRO A 47 1.29 5.90 -4.83
N ILE A 48 1.27 4.69 -5.42
CA ILE A 48 0.35 4.24 -6.46
C ILE A 48 -0.30 2.89 -6.14
N LEU A 49 0.09 2.26 -5.02
CA LEU A 49 -0.50 1.00 -4.52
C LEU A 49 -0.49 0.94 -2.98
N VAL A 50 -1.23 0.00 -2.42
CA VAL A 50 -1.23 -0.34 -0.99
C VAL A 50 -0.74 -1.77 -0.82
N VAL A 51 0.15 -2.01 0.16
CA VAL A 51 0.63 -3.34 0.51
C VAL A 51 0.14 -3.68 1.92
N LEU A 52 -0.52 -4.84 2.04
CA LEU A 52 -1.02 -5.37 3.31
C LEU A 52 -0.05 -6.39 3.88
N HIS A 53 0.13 -6.32 5.21
CA HIS A 53 1.02 -7.17 5.99
C HIS A 53 0.30 -7.73 7.22
N PHE A 54 0.86 -8.77 7.82
CA PHE A 54 0.65 -9.09 9.23
C PHE A 54 1.97 -8.92 10.00
N THR A 55 1.88 -8.55 11.28
CA THR A 55 3.05 -8.25 12.10
C THR A 55 3.84 -9.47 12.55
N SER A 56 3.21 -10.65 12.62
CA SER A 56 3.77 -11.86 13.24
C SER A 56 4.26 -11.59 14.68
N GLN A 57 3.54 -10.75 15.43
CA GLN A 57 3.86 -10.39 16.81
C GLN A 57 2.67 -10.63 17.74
N HIS A 58 2.91 -10.52 19.06
CA HIS A 58 1.94 -10.92 20.06
C HIS A 58 1.14 -9.75 20.64
N SER A 59 1.50 -8.51 20.29
CA SER A 59 0.78 -7.33 20.76
C SER A 59 1.06 -6.08 19.91
N VAL A 60 0.09 -5.16 19.92
CA VAL A 60 0.23 -3.82 19.32
C VAL A 60 1.44 -3.08 19.89
N ALA A 61 1.74 -3.22 21.19
CA ALA A 61 2.89 -2.54 21.81
C ALA A 61 4.22 -3.04 21.24
N GLU A 62 4.36 -4.35 21.05
CA GLU A 62 5.52 -4.98 20.44
C GLU A 62 5.64 -4.56 18.95
N SER A 63 4.53 -4.60 18.22
CA SER A 63 4.46 -4.18 16.81
C SER A 63 4.85 -2.72 16.63
N LEU A 64 4.35 -1.81 17.47
CA LEU A 64 4.74 -0.39 17.47
C LEU A 64 6.23 -0.19 17.76
N HIS A 65 6.78 -0.95 18.71
CA HIS A 65 8.20 -0.90 19.03
C HIS A 65 9.05 -1.32 17.83
N THR A 66 8.76 -2.47 17.23
CA THR A 66 9.48 -3.00 16.06
C THR A 66 9.41 -2.03 14.86
N LEU A 67 8.23 -1.51 14.54
CA LEU A 67 8.01 -0.59 13.41
C LEU A 67 8.60 0.82 13.63
N SER A 68 9.06 1.13 14.84
CA SER A 68 9.75 2.37 15.16
C SER A 68 11.26 2.19 15.36
N THR A 69 11.74 0.95 15.34
CA THR A 69 13.15 0.59 15.58
C THR A 69 13.67 -0.35 14.49
N SER A 70 13.76 -1.63 14.78
CA SER A 70 14.28 -2.63 13.85
C SER A 70 13.76 -4.04 14.17
N ASN A 71 13.82 -4.92 13.18
CA ASN A 71 13.73 -6.37 13.35
C ASN A 71 15.10 -7.02 13.06
N SER A 72 15.14 -8.36 12.93
CA SER A 72 16.36 -9.11 12.60
C SER A 72 17.00 -8.72 11.25
N GLY A 73 16.22 -8.11 10.34
CA GLY A 73 16.68 -7.64 9.02
C GLY A 73 17.14 -6.18 9.01
N GLY A 74 17.08 -5.47 10.13
CA GLY A 74 17.44 -4.06 10.25
C GLY A 74 16.25 -3.13 10.47
N PRO A 75 16.42 -1.80 10.30
CA PRO A 75 15.35 -0.82 10.50
C PRO A 75 14.14 -1.07 9.59
N VAL A 76 12.96 -1.08 10.19
CA VAL A 76 11.67 -1.31 9.50
C VAL A 76 10.64 -0.28 9.95
N SER A 77 9.66 -0.02 9.09
CA SER A 77 8.50 0.82 9.43
C SER A 77 7.36 0.52 8.48
N ALA A 78 6.13 0.89 8.87
CA ALA A 78 4.97 0.93 7.99
C ALA A 78 4.30 2.31 8.10
N HIS A 79 3.40 2.63 7.17
CA HIS A 79 2.64 3.86 7.28
C HIS A 79 1.60 3.74 8.38
N TYR A 80 0.95 2.57 8.46
CA TYR A 80 -0.11 2.28 9.41
C TYR A 80 0.08 0.93 10.09
N LEU A 81 -0.43 0.85 11.31
CA LEU A 81 -0.66 -0.39 12.06
C LEU A 81 -2.12 -0.38 12.53
N ILE A 82 -2.83 -1.49 12.34
CA ILE A 82 -4.19 -1.70 12.83
C ILE A 82 -4.16 -2.80 13.88
N GLY A 83 -4.57 -2.49 15.11
CA GLY A 83 -4.71 -3.46 16.18
C GLY A 83 -5.89 -4.41 15.97
N ALA A 84 -5.88 -5.55 16.63
CA ALA A 84 -6.99 -6.52 16.61
C ALA A 84 -8.31 -5.91 17.09
N ASP A 85 -8.25 -4.86 17.91
CA ASP A 85 -9.40 -4.08 18.39
C ASP A 85 -9.91 -3.05 17.38
N GLY A 86 -9.29 -2.94 16.19
CA GLY A 86 -9.60 -1.98 15.15
C GLY A 86 -9.01 -0.59 15.36
N ARG A 87 -8.19 -0.37 16.39
CA ARG A 87 -7.51 0.92 16.58
C ARG A 87 -6.43 1.10 15.53
N ILE A 88 -6.42 2.27 14.87
CA ILE A 88 -5.51 2.61 13.80
C ILE A 88 -4.41 3.55 14.33
N TYR A 89 -3.16 3.21 14.05
CA TYR A 89 -1.98 4.02 14.35
C TYR A 89 -1.31 4.42 13.04
N GLN A 90 -0.91 5.69 12.91
CA GLN A 90 -0.09 6.15 11.80
C GLN A 90 1.32 6.44 12.30
N LEU A 91 2.33 5.78 11.70
CA LEU A 91 3.73 5.87 12.11
C LEU A 91 4.55 6.74 11.15
N VAL A 92 4.25 6.65 9.85
CA VAL A 92 4.93 7.41 8.79
C VAL A 92 3.90 8.21 8.02
N SER A 93 4.23 9.46 7.69
CA SER A 93 3.37 10.29 6.81
C SER A 93 3.35 9.70 5.39
N GLU A 94 2.21 9.78 4.70
CA GLU A 94 2.01 9.14 3.40
C GLU A 94 2.86 9.74 2.27
N ASP A 95 3.35 10.96 2.43
CA ASP A 95 4.32 11.59 1.54
C ASP A 95 5.77 11.13 1.79
N ARG A 96 6.00 10.27 2.78
CA ARG A 96 7.29 9.70 3.15
C ARG A 96 7.35 8.22 2.81
N ARG A 97 8.54 7.75 2.49
CA ARG A 97 8.81 6.33 2.20
C ARG A 97 8.99 5.56 3.51
N ALA A 98 8.03 4.72 3.89
CA ALA A 98 8.21 3.72 4.94
C ALA A 98 9.02 2.51 4.40
N TRP A 99 9.59 1.72 5.31
CA TRP A 99 10.44 0.56 4.98
C TRP A 99 9.75 -0.73 5.38
N HIS A 100 8.74 -1.16 4.60
CA HIS A 100 7.88 -2.31 4.90
C HIS A 100 8.00 -3.46 3.89
N ALA A 101 8.28 -3.13 2.60
CA ALA A 101 8.25 -4.14 1.55
C ALA A 101 9.59 -4.85 1.33
N GLY A 102 10.73 -4.18 1.62
CA GLY A 102 12.06 -4.72 1.29
C GLY A 102 12.24 -4.96 -0.22
N PRO A 103 13.15 -5.86 -0.63
CA PRO A 103 13.27 -6.28 -2.02
C PRO A 103 11.98 -6.98 -2.48
N GLY A 104 11.48 -6.62 -3.66
CA GLY A 104 10.27 -7.20 -4.24
C GLY A 104 9.91 -6.51 -5.55
N ARG A 105 8.87 -7.03 -6.22
CA ARG A 105 8.41 -6.50 -7.49
C ARG A 105 6.91 -6.71 -7.66
N TRP A 106 6.23 -5.71 -8.22
CA TRP A 106 4.85 -5.85 -8.68
C TRP A 106 4.72 -5.27 -10.09
N GLY A 107 4.53 -6.13 -11.07
CA GLY A 107 4.58 -5.74 -12.49
C GLY A 107 5.94 -5.11 -12.83
N THR A 108 5.95 -3.83 -13.19
CA THR A 108 7.16 -3.05 -13.50
C THR A 108 7.73 -2.30 -12.29
N ILE A 109 7.01 -2.31 -11.14
CA ILE A 109 7.42 -1.59 -9.94
C ILE A 109 8.46 -2.42 -9.18
N THR A 110 9.68 -1.89 -9.01
CA THR A 110 10.79 -2.53 -8.28
C THR A 110 11.16 -1.82 -6.98
N ASP A 111 10.93 -0.51 -6.86
CA ASP A 111 11.02 0.22 -5.59
C ASP A 111 9.62 0.32 -4.94
N VAL A 112 9.19 -0.81 -4.39
CA VAL A 112 7.84 -0.94 -3.81
C VAL A 112 7.66 -0.01 -2.61
N ASN A 113 8.67 0.18 -1.77
CA ASN A 113 8.59 1.10 -0.63
C ASN A 113 8.28 2.54 -1.04
N SER A 114 8.84 3.01 -2.17
CA SER A 114 8.55 4.33 -2.71
C SER A 114 7.18 4.41 -3.39
N ALA A 115 6.72 3.32 -3.97
CA ALA A 115 5.48 3.26 -4.75
C ALA A 115 4.23 2.90 -3.94
N SER A 116 4.37 2.55 -2.64
CA SER A 116 3.24 1.98 -1.88
C SER A 116 3.01 2.62 -0.51
N ILE A 117 1.80 2.46 0.01
CA ILE A 117 1.47 2.65 1.42
C ILE A 117 1.42 1.26 2.06
N GLY A 118 2.28 1.01 3.07
CA GLY A 118 2.26 -0.23 3.84
C GLY A 118 1.32 -0.13 5.03
N ILE A 119 0.44 -1.12 5.17
CA ILE A 119 -0.48 -1.26 6.30
C ILE A 119 -0.22 -2.60 6.97
N GLU A 120 0.20 -2.55 8.22
CA GLU A 120 0.40 -3.71 9.08
C GLU A 120 -0.89 -4.02 9.86
N LEU A 121 -1.21 -5.28 9.99
CA LEU A 121 -2.31 -5.79 10.79
C LEU A 121 -1.72 -6.59 11.96
N ASP A 122 -2.04 -6.20 13.20
CA ASP A 122 -1.58 -6.91 14.39
C ASP A 122 -2.22 -8.29 14.45
N ASN A 123 -1.50 -9.30 13.95
CA ASN A 123 -1.93 -10.69 13.80
C ASN A 123 -0.72 -11.61 13.78
N ASP A 124 -0.88 -12.81 14.31
CA ASP A 124 0.16 -13.85 14.39
C ASP A 124 0.41 -14.61 13.07
N GLY A 125 -0.42 -14.37 12.05
CA GLY A 125 -0.38 -15.07 10.76
C GLY A 125 -0.96 -16.49 10.79
N ALA A 126 -1.39 -16.98 11.97
CA ALA A 126 -1.96 -18.30 12.18
C ALA A 126 -3.45 -18.29 12.56
N SER A 127 -4.00 -17.11 12.81
CA SER A 127 -5.37 -16.89 13.26
C SER A 127 -6.16 -16.04 12.26
N PRO A 128 -7.52 -16.19 12.20
CA PRO A 128 -8.37 -15.29 11.44
C PRO A 128 -8.27 -13.84 11.93
N PHE A 129 -8.40 -12.89 11.01
CA PHE A 129 -8.41 -11.46 11.33
C PHE A 129 -9.76 -11.06 11.98
N PRO A 130 -9.76 -10.39 13.15
CA PRO A 130 -10.98 -9.98 13.81
C PRO A 130 -11.84 -9.03 12.94
N PRO A 131 -13.19 -9.13 12.98
CA PRO A 131 -14.06 -8.25 12.21
C PRO A 131 -13.80 -6.76 12.46
N ALA A 132 -13.53 -6.36 13.70
CA ALA A 132 -13.21 -4.96 14.05
C ALA A 132 -11.95 -4.45 13.33
N GLN A 133 -10.93 -5.31 13.17
CA GLN A 133 -9.69 -5.00 12.45
C GLN A 133 -9.95 -4.86 10.94
N VAL A 134 -10.75 -5.76 10.36
CA VAL A 134 -11.12 -5.72 8.94
C VAL A 134 -11.99 -4.50 8.63
N ASP A 135 -12.96 -4.16 9.48
CA ASP A 135 -13.79 -2.96 9.32
C ASP A 135 -12.96 -1.67 9.43
N ALA A 136 -11.98 -1.63 10.31
CA ALA A 136 -11.04 -0.52 10.42
C ALA A 136 -10.14 -0.40 9.17
N LEU A 137 -9.67 -1.53 8.65
CA LEU A 137 -8.89 -1.58 7.39
C LEU A 137 -9.71 -1.01 6.21
N VAL A 138 -10.97 -1.42 6.05
CA VAL A 138 -11.84 -0.91 4.98
C VAL A 138 -11.99 0.61 5.06
N LYS A 139 -12.23 1.16 6.26
CA LYS A 139 -12.33 2.62 6.47
C LYS A 139 -11.02 3.34 6.13
N LEU A 140 -9.89 2.77 6.54
CA LEU A 140 -8.57 3.33 6.24
C LEU A 140 -8.27 3.27 4.74
N LEU A 141 -8.59 2.17 4.07
CA LEU A 141 -8.40 2.03 2.62
C LEU A 141 -9.24 3.05 1.84
N GLU A 142 -10.50 3.29 2.25
CA GLU A 142 -11.34 4.33 1.64
C GLU A 142 -10.68 5.72 1.73
N ASP A 143 -10.19 6.08 2.90
CA ASP A 143 -9.52 7.36 3.16
C ASP A 143 -8.20 7.48 2.39
N VAL A 144 -7.31 6.47 2.50
CA VAL A 144 -5.97 6.48 1.90
C VAL A 144 -6.04 6.46 0.37
N THR A 145 -6.86 5.57 -0.21
CA THR A 145 -6.94 5.44 -1.67
C THR A 145 -7.57 6.68 -2.31
N THR A 146 -8.57 7.28 -1.65
CA THR A 146 -9.22 8.52 -2.12
C THR A 146 -8.26 9.70 -2.07
N ARG A 147 -7.57 9.91 -0.95
CA ARG A 147 -6.65 11.06 -0.78
C ARG A 147 -5.42 11.00 -1.69
N ASN A 148 -4.93 9.79 -1.99
CA ASN A 148 -3.73 9.60 -2.80
C ASN A 148 -4.04 9.25 -4.27
N GLY A 149 -5.31 9.12 -4.67
CA GLY A 149 -5.68 8.71 -6.02
C GLY A 149 -5.24 7.29 -6.38
N ILE A 150 -5.07 6.40 -5.39
CA ILE A 150 -4.66 5.01 -5.61
C ILE A 150 -5.84 4.21 -6.13
N PRO A 151 -5.75 3.53 -7.29
CA PRO A 151 -6.82 2.66 -7.76
C PRO A 151 -7.12 1.57 -6.72
N ARG A 152 -8.38 1.39 -6.34
CA ARG A 152 -8.79 0.44 -5.28
C ARG A 152 -8.36 -1.00 -5.55
N ARG A 153 -8.23 -1.40 -6.84
CA ARG A 153 -7.68 -2.70 -7.24
C ARG A 153 -6.19 -2.87 -6.95
N GLN A 154 -5.46 -1.78 -6.69
CA GLN A 154 -4.03 -1.78 -6.35
C GLN A 154 -3.79 -1.95 -4.83
N VAL A 155 -4.62 -2.76 -4.18
CA VAL A 155 -4.41 -3.25 -2.82
C VAL A 155 -3.98 -4.71 -2.94
N ILE A 156 -2.74 -5.01 -2.55
CA ILE A 156 -2.10 -6.32 -2.71
C ILE A 156 -1.46 -6.80 -1.40
N GLY A 157 -1.10 -8.06 -1.33
CA GLY A 157 -0.35 -8.63 -0.21
C GLY A 157 1.17 -8.51 -0.39
N HIS A 158 1.92 -8.57 0.70
CA HIS A 158 3.37 -8.64 0.64
C HIS A 158 3.87 -9.91 -0.07
N ALA A 159 3.19 -11.04 0.14
CA ALA A 159 3.47 -12.28 -0.58
C ALA A 159 3.36 -12.11 -2.11
N ASP A 160 2.41 -11.30 -2.59
CA ASP A 160 2.19 -11.12 -4.03
C ASP A 160 3.41 -10.50 -4.73
N LEU A 161 4.12 -9.58 -4.05
CA LEU A 161 5.27 -8.86 -4.62
C LEU A 161 6.64 -9.46 -4.26
N ALA A 162 6.69 -10.33 -3.26
CA ALA A 162 7.92 -10.95 -2.76
C ALA A 162 7.68 -12.42 -2.36
N PRO A 163 7.15 -13.26 -3.27
CA PRO A 163 6.65 -14.59 -2.97
C PRO A 163 7.75 -15.57 -2.50
N ASP A 164 9.00 -15.32 -2.88
CA ASP A 164 10.17 -16.14 -2.51
C ASP A 164 10.60 -15.99 -1.05
N ARG A 165 10.09 -14.97 -0.34
CA ARG A 165 10.52 -14.66 1.03
C ARG A 165 9.40 -14.26 1.99
N LYS A 166 8.17 -14.08 1.49
CA LYS A 166 7.03 -13.54 2.26
C LYS A 166 5.77 -14.37 2.04
N ILE A 167 4.97 -14.44 3.10
CA ILE A 167 3.67 -15.12 3.10
C ILE A 167 2.53 -14.21 3.57
N ASP A 168 2.85 -13.03 4.10
CA ASP A 168 1.87 -12.09 4.66
C ASP A 168 1.05 -11.37 3.55
N PRO A 169 -0.24 -11.07 3.78
CA PRO A 169 -1.02 -11.26 4.99
C PRO A 169 -1.57 -12.69 5.18
N GLY A 170 -1.19 -13.67 4.34
CA GLY A 170 -1.42 -15.09 4.52
C GLY A 170 -2.81 -15.59 4.17
N LYS A 171 -3.02 -16.91 4.32
CA LYS A 171 -4.24 -17.61 3.91
C LYS A 171 -5.49 -17.26 4.71
N PHE A 172 -5.31 -16.75 5.95
CA PHE A 172 -6.42 -16.36 6.83
C PHE A 172 -6.92 -14.94 6.57
N PHE A 173 -6.23 -14.18 5.71
CA PHE A 173 -6.68 -12.84 5.37
C PHE A 173 -7.93 -12.89 4.48
N PRO A 174 -9.00 -12.14 4.80
CA PRO A 174 -10.30 -12.27 4.15
C PRO A 174 -10.37 -11.46 2.83
N TRP A 175 -9.54 -11.81 1.84
CA TRP A 175 -9.45 -11.11 0.55
C TRP A 175 -10.80 -10.96 -0.15
N LYS A 176 -11.62 -12.03 -0.16
CA LYS A 176 -12.96 -11.99 -0.75
C LYS A 176 -13.84 -10.94 -0.08
N THR A 177 -13.86 -10.91 1.25
CA THR A 177 -14.62 -9.90 2.01
C THR A 177 -14.12 -8.48 1.71
N LEU A 178 -12.80 -8.29 1.58
CA LEU A 178 -12.22 -7.00 1.21
C LEU A 178 -12.67 -6.58 -0.20
N ALA A 179 -12.68 -7.49 -1.15
CA ALA A 179 -13.13 -7.26 -2.52
C ALA A 179 -14.63 -6.94 -2.61
N GLU A 180 -15.48 -7.61 -1.82
CA GLU A 180 -16.91 -7.30 -1.67
C GLU A 180 -17.15 -5.87 -1.13
N ARG A 181 -16.16 -5.31 -0.42
CA ARG A 181 -16.13 -3.90 0.03
C ARG A 181 -15.47 -2.96 -0.99
N GLY A 182 -15.06 -3.49 -2.17
CA GLY A 182 -14.53 -2.72 -3.30
C GLY A 182 -13.03 -2.50 -3.31
N PHE A 183 -12.24 -3.28 -2.55
CA PHE A 183 -10.78 -3.16 -2.49
C PHE A 183 -10.07 -4.46 -2.86
N GLY A 184 -8.93 -4.33 -3.56
CA GLY A 184 -8.20 -5.46 -4.14
C GLY A 184 -8.83 -5.94 -5.45
N ALA A 185 -8.07 -6.70 -6.22
CA ALA A 185 -8.60 -7.39 -7.39
C ALA A 185 -9.30 -8.68 -6.96
N TRP A 186 -10.44 -8.99 -7.59
CA TRP A 186 -11.15 -10.25 -7.36
C TRP A 186 -11.73 -10.77 -8.68
N PRO A 187 -11.73 -12.09 -8.92
CA PRO A 187 -12.22 -12.63 -10.18
C PRO A 187 -13.70 -12.35 -10.38
N ALA A 188 -14.05 -11.85 -11.57
CA ALA A 188 -15.43 -11.87 -12.01
C ALA A 188 -15.88 -13.34 -12.23
N ASP A 189 -17.18 -13.62 -12.08
CA ASP A 189 -17.71 -14.90 -12.53
C ASP A 189 -17.69 -14.95 -14.06
N ALA A 190 -16.68 -15.59 -14.60
CA ALA A 190 -16.42 -15.67 -16.04
C ALA A 190 -16.62 -17.09 -16.60
N GLY A 191 -17.03 -18.04 -15.76
CA GLY A 191 -17.09 -19.45 -16.11
C GLY A 191 -15.69 -20.08 -16.22
N ALA A 192 -15.60 -21.22 -16.89
CA ALA A 192 -14.32 -21.89 -17.14
C ALA A 192 -13.45 -21.07 -18.10
N ALA A 193 -12.13 -21.12 -17.89
CA ALA A 193 -11.19 -20.57 -18.84
C ALA A 193 -11.28 -21.31 -20.20
N PRO A 194 -11.11 -20.62 -21.35
CA PRO A 194 -11.18 -21.25 -22.66
C PRO A 194 -10.06 -22.28 -22.85
N ALA A 195 -10.30 -23.24 -23.75
CA ALA A 195 -9.27 -24.21 -24.10
C ALA A 195 -7.99 -23.51 -24.61
N GLY A 196 -6.83 -23.91 -24.11
CA GLY A 196 -5.55 -23.30 -24.43
C GLY A 196 -5.25 -21.99 -23.71
N TYR A 197 -6.04 -21.60 -22.71
CA TYR A 197 -5.74 -20.42 -21.89
C TYR A 197 -4.41 -20.54 -21.17
N ASP A 198 -3.54 -19.53 -21.37
CA ASP A 198 -2.22 -19.49 -20.71
C ASP A 198 -2.32 -18.85 -19.32
N ALA A 199 -2.62 -19.69 -18.34
CA ALA A 199 -2.74 -19.28 -16.92
C ALA A 199 -1.41 -18.71 -16.38
N ARG A 200 -0.26 -19.23 -16.86
CA ARG A 200 1.07 -18.74 -16.46
C ARG A 200 1.31 -17.32 -16.96
N ALA A 201 1.03 -17.05 -18.23
CA ALA A 201 1.13 -15.71 -18.79
C ALA A 201 0.17 -14.74 -18.09
N ALA A 202 -1.03 -15.19 -17.75
CA ALA A 202 -2.01 -14.38 -17.01
C ALA A 202 -1.50 -14.02 -15.59
N LEU A 203 -0.90 -14.97 -14.85
CA LEU A 203 -0.32 -14.72 -13.55
C LEU A 203 0.80 -13.66 -13.63
N ALA A 204 1.70 -13.78 -14.60
CA ALA A 204 2.74 -12.79 -14.88
C ALA A 204 2.16 -11.40 -15.23
N CYS A 205 1.09 -11.37 -16.05
CA CYS A 205 0.42 -10.15 -16.46
C CYS A 205 -0.27 -9.41 -15.31
N LEU A 206 -0.78 -10.13 -14.29
CA LEU A 206 -1.33 -9.53 -13.08
C LEU A 206 -0.27 -8.76 -12.27
N GLY A 207 1.01 -9.11 -12.42
CA GLY A 207 2.10 -8.42 -11.74
C GLY A 207 3.01 -9.32 -10.90
N TYR A 208 2.68 -10.60 -10.73
CA TYR A 208 3.49 -11.53 -9.96
C TYR A 208 4.91 -11.69 -10.52
N PRO A 209 5.96 -11.65 -9.67
CA PRO A 209 7.33 -11.91 -10.11
C PRO A 209 7.51 -13.40 -10.43
N MET A 210 7.85 -13.70 -11.69
CA MET A 210 7.97 -15.09 -12.18
C MET A 210 9.41 -15.64 -12.14
N THR A 211 10.31 -15.00 -11.38
CA THR A 211 11.68 -15.48 -11.17
C THR A 211 11.72 -16.79 -10.38
N ASP A 212 10.80 -16.97 -9.45
CA ASP A 212 10.46 -18.22 -8.80
C ASP A 212 8.96 -18.47 -9.03
N GLU A 213 8.66 -19.29 -10.04
CA GLU A 213 7.29 -19.58 -10.44
C GLU A 213 6.53 -20.35 -9.35
N ALA A 214 7.20 -21.28 -8.67
CA ALA A 214 6.57 -22.05 -7.59
C ALA A 214 6.16 -21.16 -6.43
N ALA A 215 7.01 -20.22 -6.04
CA ALA A 215 6.69 -19.22 -5.02
C ALA A 215 5.57 -18.28 -5.47
N ALA A 216 5.58 -17.83 -6.73
CA ALA A 216 4.52 -16.97 -7.28
C ALA A 216 3.14 -17.67 -7.26
N ILE A 217 3.09 -18.96 -7.64
CA ILE A 217 1.88 -19.78 -7.57
C ILE A 217 1.41 -19.95 -6.12
N HIS A 218 2.32 -20.20 -5.20
CA HIS A 218 1.99 -20.30 -3.78
C HIS A 218 1.39 -18.99 -3.24
N ALA A 219 1.99 -17.83 -3.55
CA ALA A 219 1.44 -16.53 -3.15
C ALA A 219 0.04 -16.28 -3.75
N PHE A 220 -0.17 -16.64 -5.01
CA PHE A 220 -1.47 -16.59 -5.66
C PHE A 220 -2.51 -17.49 -4.93
N HIS A 221 -2.11 -18.69 -4.50
CA HIS A 221 -2.98 -19.59 -3.73
C HIS A 221 -3.33 -19.01 -2.36
N LEU A 222 -2.36 -18.38 -1.67
CA LEU A 222 -2.64 -17.66 -0.40
C LEU A 222 -3.69 -16.57 -0.60
N HIS A 223 -3.56 -15.78 -1.67
CA HIS A 223 -4.44 -14.64 -1.93
C HIS A 223 -5.84 -15.06 -2.41
N PHE A 224 -5.94 -15.87 -3.47
CA PHE A 224 -7.20 -16.14 -4.17
C PHE A 224 -7.88 -17.45 -3.78
N ARG A 225 -7.11 -18.39 -3.19
CA ARG A 225 -7.63 -19.70 -2.77
C ARG A 225 -7.71 -19.83 -1.23
N GLY A 226 -7.04 -18.94 -0.47
CA GLY A 226 -6.93 -19.04 0.99
C GLY A 226 -6.26 -20.36 1.44
N ARG A 227 -5.30 -20.89 0.65
CA ARG A 227 -4.68 -22.19 0.83
C ARG A 227 -3.16 -22.10 0.77
N ASP A 228 -2.48 -22.85 1.61
CA ASP A 228 -1.00 -22.97 1.67
C ASP A 228 -0.51 -24.41 1.44
N ASP A 229 -1.44 -25.34 1.19
CA ASP A 229 -1.21 -26.77 1.02
C ASP A 229 -1.46 -27.26 -0.41
N LEU A 230 -1.68 -26.35 -1.37
CA LEU A 230 -1.85 -26.70 -2.77
C LEU A 230 -0.49 -26.96 -3.46
N PRO A 231 -0.44 -27.82 -4.50
CA PRO A 231 0.76 -28.01 -5.30
C PRO A 231 1.24 -26.68 -5.91
N ALA A 232 2.55 -26.52 -6.11
CA ALA A 232 3.16 -25.38 -6.79
C ALA A 232 2.99 -25.46 -8.32
N SER A 233 1.75 -25.71 -8.77
CA SER A 233 1.35 -25.78 -10.17
C SER A 233 -0.06 -25.23 -10.34
N LEU A 234 -0.33 -24.56 -11.45
CA LEU A 234 -1.66 -24.00 -11.74
C LEU A 234 -2.60 -25.12 -12.19
N ASP A 235 -3.76 -25.22 -11.55
CA ASP A 235 -4.84 -26.17 -11.89
C ASP A 235 -5.96 -25.49 -12.71
N ALA A 236 -7.01 -26.23 -13.03
CA ALA A 236 -8.16 -25.72 -13.80
C ALA A 236 -8.93 -24.62 -13.03
N GLU A 237 -8.97 -24.69 -11.72
CA GLU A 237 -9.59 -23.68 -10.88
C GLU A 237 -8.74 -22.39 -10.84
N ASP A 238 -7.41 -22.51 -10.80
CA ASP A 238 -6.52 -21.36 -10.91
C ASP A 238 -6.65 -20.68 -12.27
N ALA A 239 -6.77 -21.46 -13.35
CA ALA A 239 -7.03 -20.92 -14.69
C ALA A 239 -8.38 -20.16 -14.74
N ARG A 240 -9.42 -20.69 -14.10
CA ARG A 240 -10.74 -20.03 -13.98
C ARG A 240 -10.63 -18.70 -13.24
N VAL A 241 -9.92 -18.68 -12.10
CA VAL A 241 -9.70 -17.47 -11.29
C VAL A 241 -8.92 -16.43 -12.09
N LEU A 242 -7.83 -16.81 -12.73
CA LEU A 242 -6.99 -15.92 -13.54
C LEU A 242 -7.75 -15.35 -14.74
N PHE A 243 -8.56 -16.15 -15.42
CA PHE A 243 -9.44 -15.70 -16.48
C PHE A 243 -10.46 -14.68 -16.00
N GLY A 244 -11.08 -14.92 -14.84
CA GLY A 244 -12.02 -13.98 -14.21
C GLY A 244 -11.35 -12.65 -13.81
N LEU A 245 -10.12 -12.70 -13.31
CA LEU A 245 -9.30 -11.50 -12.99
C LEU A 245 -8.98 -10.69 -14.24
N GLY A 246 -8.57 -11.34 -15.34
CA GLY A 246 -8.31 -10.68 -16.62
C GLY A 246 -9.54 -9.94 -17.14
N ARG A 247 -10.74 -10.55 -17.04
CA ARG A 247 -11.99 -9.88 -17.43
C ARG A 247 -12.37 -8.71 -16.53
N ALA A 248 -12.14 -8.82 -15.24
CA ALA A 248 -12.39 -7.72 -14.29
C ALA A 248 -11.48 -6.52 -14.57
N VAL A 249 -10.22 -6.76 -14.96
CA VAL A 249 -9.25 -5.72 -15.35
C VAL A 249 -9.66 -5.09 -16.70
N ALA A 250 -10.06 -5.86 -17.69
CA ALA A 250 -10.47 -5.36 -19.01
C ALA A 250 -11.72 -4.46 -18.92
N ALA A 251 -12.65 -4.74 -18.02
CA ALA A 251 -13.83 -3.90 -17.76
C ALA A 251 -13.46 -2.52 -17.17
N GLY A 252 -12.27 -2.37 -16.60
CA GLY A 252 -11.78 -1.16 -15.93
C GLY A 252 -10.70 -0.36 -16.68
N SER A 253 -10.57 -0.50 -18.03
CA SER A 253 -9.62 0.25 -18.89
C SER A 253 -8.13 0.14 -18.51
N GLY A 254 -7.58 -1.09 -18.59
CA GLY A 254 -6.14 -1.36 -18.62
C GLY A 254 -5.80 -2.24 -19.82
N PRO A 255 -4.52 -2.39 -20.25
CA PRO A 255 -4.15 -3.42 -21.20
C PRO A 255 -4.60 -4.77 -20.64
N GLY A 256 -5.52 -5.43 -21.36
CA GLY A 256 -6.07 -6.72 -20.94
C GLY A 256 -4.95 -7.76 -20.80
N CYS A 257 -4.96 -8.49 -19.71
CA CYS A 257 -4.26 -9.76 -19.61
C CYS A 257 -4.93 -10.78 -20.54
N PRO A 258 -4.17 -11.76 -21.08
CA PRO A 258 -4.69 -12.79 -21.99
C PRO A 258 -5.86 -13.57 -21.40
#